data_b8fb4e7274220326847bd89ea1a84d86
#
_entry.id   b8fb4e7274220326847bd89ea1a84d86
#
_cell.length_a   1.000
_cell.length_b   1.000
_cell.length_c   1.000
_cell.angle_alpha   90.00
_cell.angle_beta   90.00
_cell.angle_gamma   90.00
#
_symmetry.space_group_name_H-M   'P 1'
#
loop_
_entity.id
_entity.type
_entity.pdbx_description
1 polymer ?
#
loop_
_entity_poly.entity_id
_entity_poly.type
_entity_poly.pdbx_seq_one_letter_code
_entity_poly.pdbx_strand_id
1 'polypeptide(L)'
;MKFVSTRGSAPEKTFSEALLTGLADDGVLYVPDVWPSLEISGDGDYLETAFEVMSLFTAESLDQVTFKKIIDEAYKSFDVQEIVPLIELDEQIFLMELFHGPTLAFKDIALQLVGGLFDYELNSRGEHLTIVGATSGDTGSAAIEACKGRQNLDIVILHPSNRVSEVQRRQMTTVDSFNVHNVAIEGTFDDCQDLVKAMFNDLEYRKKLKLGAVNSINWARVMAQIVYYVVASERLGSHDKPVIFSVPTGNFGNVFAGHAARNCGLNIPKLLVASNKNDILTQFFNSAEMKIDEVVPTLSPSMDIQISSNLERFIFELFERDGEKVRNLFEKFRLEGNVKVDSDIKAKFSNSWAGYSFDDEEVVKCISSQAESSGIILDPHSAVGILAARSHRDKQIDPEIPIVSLATAHPAKFPKAVERALGHCPPLPDRLADLHERPEFFTQLPNDLEVVKDHVISCSRINEK
;
A
#
# COMPACT_ATOMS: atom_id res chain seq x y z
N MET A 1 14.02 -7.41 -18.22
CA MET A 1 14.02 -6.25 -17.29
C MET A 1 14.74 -6.63 -16.00
N LYS A 2 15.58 -5.75 -15.49
CA LYS A 2 16.27 -5.92 -14.22
C LYS A 2 15.74 -4.95 -13.17
N PHE A 3 16.06 -5.22 -11.92
CA PHE A 3 15.69 -4.39 -10.77
C PHE A 3 16.94 -3.99 -10.00
N VAL A 4 17.09 -2.71 -9.76
CA VAL A 4 18.25 -2.11 -9.10
C VAL A 4 17.88 -1.59 -7.72
N SER A 5 18.85 -1.61 -6.78
CA SER A 5 18.69 -1.05 -5.44
C SER A 5 18.73 0.47 -5.46
N THR A 6 17.87 1.12 -4.69
CA THR A 6 17.84 2.58 -4.54
C THR A 6 19.09 3.18 -3.90
N ARG A 7 19.96 2.37 -3.27
CA ARG A 7 21.27 2.82 -2.72
C ARG A 7 22.47 2.24 -3.45
N GLY A 8 22.25 1.43 -4.49
CA GLY A 8 23.27 0.99 -5.43
C GLY A 8 24.29 -0.01 -4.90
N SER A 9 24.11 -0.57 -3.70
CA SER A 9 25.08 -1.50 -3.09
C SER A 9 24.67 -2.97 -3.21
N ALA A 10 23.40 -3.26 -3.50
CA ALA A 10 22.91 -4.62 -3.71
C ALA A 10 22.99 -5.03 -5.19
N PRO A 11 23.13 -6.33 -5.50
CA PRO A 11 23.15 -6.82 -6.86
C PRO A 11 21.81 -6.59 -7.57
N GLU A 12 21.87 -6.42 -8.90
CA GLU A 12 20.68 -6.42 -9.74
C GLU A 12 19.95 -7.76 -9.63
N LYS A 13 18.60 -7.71 -9.73
CA LYS A 13 17.74 -8.88 -9.65
C LYS A 13 16.76 -8.94 -10.82
N THR A 14 16.31 -10.14 -11.14
CA THR A 14 15.13 -10.38 -11.97
C THR A 14 13.86 -10.02 -11.19
N PHE A 15 12.70 -9.95 -11.85
CA PHE A 15 11.43 -9.74 -11.17
C PHE A 15 11.16 -10.78 -10.09
N SER A 16 11.31 -12.07 -10.41
CA SER A 16 11.10 -13.19 -9.48
C SER A 16 11.99 -13.13 -8.24
N GLU A 17 13.26 -12.75 -8.42
CA GLU A 17 14.18 -12.57 -7.31
C GLU A 17 13.83 -11.36 -6.44
N ALA A 18 13.48 -10.23 -7.05
CA ALA A 18 13.06 -9.02 -6.34
C ALA A 18 11.73 -9.24 -5.56
N LEU A 19 10.79 -9.99 -6.15
CA LEU A 19 9.53 -10.40 -5.52
C LEU A 19 9.79 -11.17 -4.23
N LEU A 20 10.58 -12.24 -4.28
CA LEU A 20 10.84 -13.11 -3.13
C LEU A 20 11.75 -12.47 -2.07
N THR A 21 12.65 -11.59 -2.49
CA THR A 21 13.56 -10.89 -1.56
C THR A 21 12.85 -9.79 -0.81
N GLY A 22 11.93 -9.06 -1.45
CA GLY A 22 11.20 -7.90 -0.91
C GLY A 22 12.08 -6.70 -0.63
N LEU A 23 13.06 -6.83 0.27
CA LEU A 23 14.12 -5.85 0.58
C LEU A 23 15.42 -6.23 -0.12
N ALA A 24 16.15 -5.25 -0.64
CA ALA A 24 17.49 -5.46 -1.14
C ALA A 24 18.47 -5.88 -0.02
N ASP A 25 19.59 -6.51 -0.38
CA ASP A 25 20.56 -7.02 0.60
C ASP A 25 21.23 -5.89 1.41
N ASP A 26 21.23 -4.66 0.89
CA ASP A 26 21.64 -3.43 1.58
C ASP A 26 20.53 -2.80 2.46
N GLY A 27 19.40 -3.51 2.62
CA GLY A 27 18.29 -3.11 3.48
C GLY A 27 17.38 -2.04 2.88
N VAL A 28 17.38 -1.86 1.55
CA VAL A 28 16.64 -0.83 0.82
C VAL A 28 15.72 -1.38 -0.26
N LEU A 29 15.27 -0.56 -1.19
CA LEU A 29 14.18 -0.87 -2.08
C LEU A 29 14.67 -1.19 -3.49
N TYR A 30 13.94 -2.05 -4.19
CA TYR A 30 14.13 -2.29 -5.63
C TYR A 30 13.21 -1.40 -6.48
N VAL A 31 13.74 -0.96 -7.62
CA VAL A 31 13.00 -0.31 -8.72
C VAL A 31 13.46 -0.91 -10.05
N PRO A 32 12.66 -0.87 -11.13
CA PRO A 32 13.11 -1.32 -12.44
C PRO A 32 14.31 -0.47 -12.92
N ASP A 33 15.26 -1.09 -13.63
CA ASP A 33 16.43 -0.41 -14.19
C ASP A 33 16.06 0.66 -15.22
N VAL A 34 14.99 0.42 -15.97
CA VAL A 34 14.40 1.36 -16.92
C VAL A 34 12.88 1.37 -16.77
N TRP A 35 12.25 2.51 -17.02
CA TRP A 35 10.80 2.60 -17.09
C TRP A 35 10.34 2.13 -18.48
N PRO A 36 9.47 1.10 -18.57
CA PRO A 36 8.91 0.67 -19.83
C PRO A 36 7.90 1.69 -20.36
N SER A 37 7.72 1.76 -21.67
CA SER A 37 6.65 2.56 -22.28
C SER A 37 5.32 1.82 -22.20
N LEU A 38 4.26 2.50 -21.75
CA LEU A 38 2.90 2.00 -21.80
C LEU A 38 2.38 2.07 -23.23
N GLU A 39 2.03 0.90 -23.79
CA GLU A 39 1.26 0.75 -25.01
C GLU A 39 -0.02 0.03 -24.63
N ILE A 40 -1.10 0.77 -24.38
CA ILE A 40 -2.37 0.23 -23.89
C ILE A 40 -3.33 0.20 -25.04
N SER A 41 -3.92 -0.97 -25.27
CA SER A 41 -4.88 -1.21 -26.33
C SER A 41 -6.33 -1.32 -25.81
N GLY A 42 -6.49 -1.31 -24.45
CA GLY A 42 -7.76 -1.58 -23.79
C GLY A 42 -8.72 -0.40 -23.77
N ASP A 43 -9.96 -0.71 -23.42
CA ASP A 43 -11.08 0.21 -23.19
C ASP A 43 -11.31 0.51 -21.68
N GLY A 44 -10.33 0.22 -20.84
CA GLY A 44 -10.40 0.36 -19.38
C GLY A 44 -10.96 -0.86 -18.66
N ASP A 45 -11.03 -2.03 -19.31
CA ASP A 45 -11.23 -3.30 -18.60
C ASP A 45 -10.06 -3.56 -17.67
N TYR A 46 -10.38 -3.85 -16.41
CA TYR A 46 -9.36 -3.96 -15.37
C TYR A 46 -8.40 -5.14 -15.59
N LEU A 47 -8.93 -6.33 -15.94
CA LEU A 47 -8.11 -7.55 -16.05
C LEU A 47 -7.18 -7.50 -17.27
N GLU A 48 -7.69 -6.97 -18.40
CA GLU A 48 -6.88 -6.78 -19.60
C GLU A 48 -5.81 -5.73 -19.39
N THR A 49 -6.15 -4.57 -18.84
CA THR A 49 -5.19 -3.51 -18.47
C THR A 49 -4.16 -4.02 -17.46
N ALA A 50 -4.60 -4.81 -16.47
CA ALA A 50 -3.69 -5.41 -15.49
C ALA A 50 -2.65 -6.33 -16.15
N PHE A 51 -3.09 -7.17 -17.10
CA PHE A 51 -2.18 -8.04 -17.83
C PHE A 51 -1.21 -7.23 -18.70
N GLU A 52 -1.68 -6.24 -19.46
CA GLU A 52 -0.83 -5.40 -20.32
C GLU A 52 0.22 -4.65 -19.51
N VAL A 53 -0.22 -3.88 -18.50
CA VAL A 53 0.67 -3.07 -17.66
C VAL A 53 1.70 -3.91 -16.91
N MET A 54 1.25 -4.95 -16.23
CA MET A 54 2.14 -5.74 -15.39
C MET A 54 3.08 -6.64 -16.18
N SER A 55 2.71 -7.07 -17.40
CA SER A 55 3.57 -7.84 -18.29
C SER A 55 4.83 -7.05 -18.69
N LEU A 56 4.78 -5.72 -18.72
CA LEU A 56 5.96 -4.88 -18.98
C LEU A 56 7.09 -5.13 -17.96
N PHE A 57 6.74 -5.52 -16.74
CA PHE A 57 7.70 -5.75 -15.66
C PHE A 57 8.03 -7.24 -15.44
N THR A 58 7.19 -8.16 -15.91
CA THR A 58 7.24 -9.59 -15.56
C THR A 58 7.58 -10.51 -16.73
N ALA A 59 7.50 -10.05 -17.99
CA ALA A 59 7.53 -10.88 -19.21
C ALA A 59 8.73 -11.81 -19.35
N GLU A 60 9.89 -11.46 -18.78
CA GLU A 60 11.10 -12.31 -18.81
C GLU A 60 11.12 -13.35 -17.68
N SER A 61 10.25 -13.21 -16.67
CA SER A 61 10.21 -14.06 -15.47
C SER A 61 9.04 -15.01 -15.43
N LEU A 62 7.91 -14.64 -16.08
CA LEU A 62 6.64 -15.39 -16.06
C LEU A 62 6.14 -15.63 -17.48
N ASP A 63 5.67 -16.84 -17.77
CA ASP A 63 4.98 -17.08 -19.03
C ASP A 63 3.59 -16.41 -19.00
N GLN A 64 3.17 -15.89 -20.15
CA GLN A 64 1.97 -15.08 -20.28
C GLN A 64 0.68 -15.82 -19.89
N VAL A 65 0.58 -17.12 -20.20
CA VAL A 65 -0.63 -17.92 -19.91
C VAL A 65 -0.79 -18.11 -18.40
N THR A 66 0.31 -18.45 -17.73
CA THR A 66 0.33 -18.58 -16.26
C THR A 66 0.08 -17.25 -15.60
N PHE A 67 0.68 -16.18 -16.09
CA PHE A 67 0.51 -14.85 -15.50
C PHE A 67 -0.94 -14.36 -15.60
N LYS A 68 -1.59 -14.54 -16.75
CA LYS A 68 -3.01 -14.22 -16.92
C LYS A 68 -3.89 -15.00 -15.95
N LYS A 69 -3.62 -16.28 -15.72
CA LYS A 69 -4.35 -17.09 -14.72
C LYS A 69 -4.16 -16.58 -13.29
N ILE A 70 -2.96 -16.12 -12.94
CA ILE A 70 -2.68 -15.54 -11.62
C ILE A 70 -3.47 -14.25 -11.43
N ILE A 71 -3.56 -13.39 -12.45
CA ILE A 71 -4.35 -12.17 -12.44
C ILE A 71 -5.84 -12.49 -12.28
N ASP A 72 -6.38 -13.35 -13.12
CA ASP A 72 -7.78 -13.75 -13.08
C ASP A 72 -8.17 -14.31 -11.70
N GLU A 73 -7.31 -15.15 -11.10
CA GLU A 73 -7.55 -15.74 -9.78
C GLU A 73 -7.48 -14.71 -8.65
N ALA A 74 -6.53 -13.77 -8.73
CA ALA A 74 -6.34 -12.73 -7.71
C ALA A 74 -7.58 -11.83 -7.55
N TYR A 75 -8.29 -11.55 -8.63
CA TYR A 75 -9.42 -10.62 -8.61
C TYR A 75 -10.80 -11.27 -8.55
N LYS A 76 -10.90 -12.61 -8.54
CA LYS A 76 -12.18 -13.33 -8.36
C LYS A 76 -12.89 -13.05 -7.04
N SER A 77 -12.16 -12.66 -6.02
CA SER A 77 -12.70 -12.36 -4.69
C SER A 77 -13.25 -10.94 -4.54
N PHE A 78 -13.21 -10.14 -5.61
CA PHE A 78 -13.77 -8.79 -5.61
C PHE A 78 -15.28 -8.85 -5.89
N ASP A 79 -16.06 -8.10 -5.12
CA ASP A 79 -17.54 -8.19 -5.14
C ASP A 79 -18.23 -7.46 -6.29
N VAL A 80 -17.48 -6.70 -7.07
CA VAL A 80 -18.00 -5.85 -8.13
C VAL A 80 -17.42 -6.23 -9.48
N GLN A 81 -18.20 -6.08 -10.51
CA GLN A 81 -17.76 -6.38 -11.87
C GLN A 81 -16.60 -5.45 -12.29
N GLU A 82 -16.70 -4.18 -11.95
CA GLU A 82 -15.60 -3.21 -12.11
C GLU A 82 -14.74 -3.22 -10.86
N ILE A 83 -13.58 -3.87 -10.90
CA ILE A 83 -12.66 -4.00 -9.73
C ILE A 83 -12.40 -2.66 -9.02
N VAL A 84 -12.38 -1.57 -9.78
CA VAL A 84 -12.13 -0.20 -9.31
C VAL A 84 -13.14 0.78 -9.91
N PRO A 85 -14.40 0.79 -9.41
CA PRO A 85 -15.42 1.72 -9.88
C PRO A 85 -14.98 3.19 -9.81
N LEU A 86 -15.37 3.99 -10.80
CA LEU A 86 -15.10 5.41 -10.88
C LEU A 86 -16.42 6.19 -10.82
N ILE A 87 -16.61 7.04 -9.83
CA ILE A 87 -17.84 7.77 -9.54
C ILE A 87 -17.55 9.27 -9.58
N GLU A 88 -18.31 10.04 -10.36
CA GLU A 88 -18.22 11.49 -10.32
C GLU A 88 -18.92 12.02 -9.05
N LEU A 89 -18.19 12.76 -8.22
CA LEU A 89 -18.70 13.38 -6.99
C LEU A 89 -19.08 14.84 -7.18
N ASP A 90 -18.20 15.58 -7.82
CA ASP A 90 -18.36 17.00 -8.14
C ASP A 90 -17.95 17.21 -9.60
N GLU A 91 -18.20 18.36 -10.20
CA GLU A 91 -17.77 18.67 -11.55
C GLU A 91 -16.26 18.42 -11.73
N GLN A 92 -15.89 17.48 -12.58
CA GLN A 92 -14.51 17.07 -12.84
C GLN A 92 -13.73 16.55 -11.61
N ILE A 93 -14.43 16.15 -10.53
CA ILE A 93 -13.83 15.44 -9.39
C ILE A 93 -14.46 14.05 -9.27
N PHE A 94 -13.63 13.03 -9.40
CA PHE A 94 -14.03 11.64 -9.40
C PHE A 94 -13.47 10.93 -8.17
N LEU A 95 -14.24 9.99 -7.63
CA LEU A 95 -13.84 9.04 -6.61
C LEU A 95 -13.59 7.68 -7.26
N MET A 96 -12.38 7.14 -7.14
CA MET A 96 -12.08 5.78 -7.55
C MET A 96 -12.10 4.85 -6.36
N GLU A 97 -13.06 3.94 -6.32
CA GLU A 97 -13.23 3.02 -5.21
C GLU A 97 -12.27 1.83 -5.33
N LEU A 98 -11.30 1.74 -4.44
CA LEU A 98 -10.26 0.71 -4.43
C LEU A 98 -10.47 -0.38 -3.35
N PHE A 99 -11.63 -0.42 -2.71
CA PHE A 99 -11.89 -1.19 -1.50
C PHE A 99 -12.86 -2.36 -1.67
N HIS A 100 -13.14 -2.79 -2.88
CA HIS A 100 -14.08 -3.90 -3.16
C HIS A 100 -13.45 -5.30 -3.02
N GLY A 101 -12.19 -5.37 -2.65
CA GLY A 101 -11.49 -6.62 -2.34
C GLY A 101 -11.93 -7.23 -1.00
N PRO A 102 -11.47 -8.45 -0.69
CA PRO A 102 -11.97 -9.27 0.43
C PRO A 102 -11.84 -8.61 1.80
N THR A 103 -10.86 -7.72 2.01
CA THR A 103 -10.66 -7.05 3.30
C THR A 103 -11.08 -5.58 3.31
N LEU A 104 -11.76 -5.11 2.28
CA LEU A 104 -12.31 -3.76 2.20
C LEU A 104 -11.24 -2.65 2.22
N ALA A 105 -10.07 -2.89 1.64
CA ALA A 105 -9.01 -1.89 1.50
C ALA A 105 -8.27 -2.03 0.16
N PHE A 106 -7.75 -0.92 -0.37
CA PHE A 106 -6.98 -0.90 -1.62
C PHE A 106 -5.78 -1.87 -1.61
N LYS A 107 -5.34 -2.27 -0.42
CA LYS A 107 -4.24 -3.21 -0.22
C LYS A 107 -4.53 -4.59 -0.81
N ASP A 108 -5.81 -4.96 -0.91
CA ASP A 108 -6.24 -6.21 -1.55
C ASP A 108 -5.82 -6.27 -3.02
N ILE A 109 -5.92 -5.16 -3.75
CA ILE A 109 -5.56 -5.07 -5.16
C ILE A 109 -4.15 -5.62 -5.41
N ALA A 110 -3.21 -5.19 -4.60
CA ALA A 110 -1.82 -5.63 -4.76
C ALA A 110 -1.56 -6.98 -4.08
N LEU A 111 -2.10 -7.20 -2.87
CA LEU A 111 -1.74 -8.37 -2.07
C LEU A 111 -2.34 -9.67 -2.59
N GLN A 112 -3.57 -9.68 -3.15
CA GLN A 112 -4.13 -10.88 -3.77
C GLN A 112 -3.25 -11.36 -4.93
N LEU A 113 -2.77 -10.43 -5.76
CA LEU A 113 -1.81 -10.75 -6.82
C LEU A 113 -0.47 -11.25 -6.27
N VAL A 114 0.10 -10.56 -5.29
CA VAL A 114 1.40 -10.93 -4.69
C VAL A 114 1.33 -12.33 -4.06
N GLY A 115 0.24 -12.67 -3.41
CA GLY A 115 0.01 -14.02 -2.88
C GLY A 115 0.05 -15.09 -3.98
N GLY A 116 -0.60 -14.83 -5.12
CA GLY A 116 -0.55 -15.72 -6.29
C GLY A 116 0.84 -15.87 -6.90
N LEU A 117 1.56 -14.75 -7.01
CA LEU A 117 2.94 -14.73 -7.51
C LEU A 117 3.91 -15.47 -6.58
N PHE A 118 3.80 -15.30 -5.27
CA PHE A 118 4.59 -16.07 -4.30
C PHE A 118 4.33 -17.56 -4.43
N ASP A 119 3.07 -17.96 -4.48
CA ASP A 119 2.69 -19.37 -4.58
C ASP A 119 3.26 -20.01 -5.85
N TYR A 120 3.17 -19.33 -6.98
CA TYR A 120 3.76 -19.78 -8.25
C TYR A 120 5.28 -19.94 -8.16
N GLU A 121 6.00 -18.93 -7.68
CA GLU A 121 7.45 -18.94 -7.59
C GLU A 121 7.95 -20.01 -6.60
N LEU A 122 7.32 -20.14 -5.46
CA LEU A 122 7.70 -21.12 -4.46
C LEU A 122 7.42 -22.56 -4.92
N ASN A 123 6.29 -22.79 -5.60
CA ASN A 123 5.97 -24.08 -6.21
C ASN A 123 7.00 -24.47 -7.28
N SER A 124 7.36 -23.55 -8.17
CA SER A 124 8.33 -23.81 -9.25
C SER A 124 9.72 -24.15 -8.73
N ARG A 125 10.10 -23.62 -7.56
CA ARG A 125 11.40 -23.83 -6.91
C ARG A 125 11.40 -24.99 -5.91
N GLY A 126 10.23 -25.53 -5.56
CA GLY A 126 10.09 -26.51 -4.46
C GLY A 126 10.50 -25.90 -3.10
N GLU A 127 10.30 -24.60 -2.93
CA GLU A 127 10.67 -23.85 -1.74
C GLU A 127 9.47 -23.55 -0.84
N HIS A 128 9.74 -23.23 0.42
CA HIS A 128 8.77 -22.81 1.41
C HIS A 128 9.20 -21.48 2.02
N LEU A 129 8.26 -20.61 2.36
CA LEU A 129 8.51 -19.29 2.93
C LEU A 129 7.65 -19.08 4.18
N THR A 130 8.23 -18.54 5.24
CA THR A 130 7.48 -18.09 6.42
C THR A 130 7.43 -16.56 6.40
N ILE A 131 6.23 -16.02 6.20
CA ILE A 131 5.99 -14.57 6.23
C ILE A 131 5.76 -14.15 7.68
N VAL A 132 6.54 -13.16 8.13
CA VAL A 132 6.34 -12.54 9.45
C VAL A 132 6.13 -11.04 9.27
N GLY A 133 5.08 -10.51 9.88
CA GLY A 133 4.76 -9.10 9.76
C GLY A 133 4.09 -8.52 11.00
N ALA A 134 4.26 -7.20 11.20
CA ALA A 134 3.53 -6.41 12.17
C ALA A 134 2.47 -5.55 11.47
N THR A 135 1.31 -5.40 12.08
CA THR A 135 0.22 -4.63 11.51
C THR A 135 -0.53 -3.79 12.53
N SER A 136 -1.03 -2.63 12.09
CA SER A 136 -2.06 -1.85 12.78
C SER A 136 -3.49 -2.19 12.31
N GLY A 137 -3.66 -3.16 11.37
CA GLY A 137 -4.96 -3.63 10.89
C GLY A 137 -4.99 -3.97 9.40
N ASP A 138 -5.11 -3.00 8.52
CA ASP A 138 -5.40 -3.19 7.09
C ASP A 138 -4.38 -4.03 6.32
N THR A 139 -3.08 -3.83 6.57
CA THR A 139 -2.05 -4.59 5.85
C THR A 139 -2.03 -6.05 6.29
N GLY A 140 -2.25 -6.30 7.59
CA GLY A 140 -2.30 -7.65 8.13
C GLY A 140 -3.49 -8.43 7.59
N SER A 141 -4.70 -7.85 7.60
CA SER A 141 -5.89 -8.52 7.08
C SER A 141 -5.75 -8.85 5.59
N ALA A 142 -5.26 -7.92 4.78
CA ALA A 142 -5.06 -8.15 3.35
C ALA A 142 -3.94 -9.18 3.06
N ALA A 143 -2.87 -9.21 3.87
CA ALA A 143 -1.80 -10.19 3.74
C ALA A 143 -2.25 -11.60 4.14
N ILE A 144 -3.01 -11.73 5.23
CA ILE A 144 -3.59 -13.00 5.65
C ILE A 144 -4.50 -13.56 4.57
N GLU A 145 -5.41 -12.74 4.05
CA GLU A 145 -6.35 -13.14 3.00
C GLU A 145 -5.63 -13.60 1.73
N ALA A 146 -4.54 -12.91 1.35
CA ALA A 146 -3.72 -13.26 0.20
C ALA A 146 -2.92 -14.57 0.38
N CYS A 147 -2.55 -14.92 1.60
CA CYS A 147 -1.70 -16.07 1.91
C CYS A 147 -2.49 -17.31 2.36
N LYS A 148 -3.73 -17.15 2.81
CA LYS A 148 -4.52 -18.27 3.37
C LYS A 148 -4.65 -19.44 2.40
N GLY A 149 -4.52 -20.66 2.92
CA GLY A 149 -4.68 -21.90 2.17
C GLY A 149 -3.53 -22.25 1.20
N ARG A 150 -2.48 -21.42 1.10
CA ARG A 150 -1.34 -21.69 0.21
C ARG A 150 -0.37 -22.68 0.85
N GLN A 151 -0.01 -23.71 0.10
CA GLN A 151 0.75 -24.87 0.64
C GLN A 151 2.19 -24.54 1.01
N ASN A 152 2.82 -23.61 0.29
CA ASN A 152 4.25 -23.28 0.45
C ASN A 152 4.47 -21.96 1.20
N LEU A 153 3.43 -21.42 1.82
CA LEU A 153 3.48 -20.19 2.61
C LEU A 153 2.92 -20.43 4.01
N ASP A 154 3.63 -19.97 5.02
CA ASP A 154 3.07 -19.71 6.34
C ASP A 154 3.06 -18.21 6.59
N ILE A 155 2.04 -17.71 7.28
CA ILE A 155 1.95 -16.30 7.63
C ILE A 155 1.69 -16.13 9.12
N VAL A 156 2.57 -15.38 9.77
CA VAL A 156 2.47 -15.01 11.19
C VAL A 156 2.37 -13.49 11.29
N ILE A 157 1.23 -13.01 11.75
CA ILE A 157 0.95 -11.57 11.88
C ILE A 157 0.89 -11.17 13.36
N LEU A 158 1.79 -10.27 13.75
CA LEU A 158 1.83 -9.66 15.05
C LEU A 158 0.98 -8.38 15.05
N HIS A 159 0.09 -8.24 16.02
CA HIS A 159 -0.70 -7.03 16.22
C HIS A 159 -0.78 -6.65 17.70
N PRO A 160 -0.90 -5.36 18.06
CA PRO A 160 -0.99 -4.96 19.45
C PRO A 160 -2.33 -5.38 20.05
N SER A 161 -2.29 -6.01 21.22
CA SER A 161 -3.48 -6.46 21.93
C SER A 161 -4.40 -5.27 22.26
N ASN A 162 -5.69 -5.37 21.90
CA ASN A 162 -6.74 -4.37 22.17
C ASN A 162 -6.49 -2.96 21.59
N ARG A 163 -5.60 -2.82 20.56
CA ARG A 163 -5.29 -1.51 19.95
C ARG A 163 -5.56 -1.45 18.44
N VAL A 164 -6.17 -2.48 17.89
CA VAL A 164 -6.67 -2.52 16.51
C VAL A 164 -8.18 -2.38 16.53
N SER A 165 -8.80 -1.75 15.52
CA SER A 165 -10.26 -1.67 15.46
C SER A 165 -10.88 -3.07 15.45
N GLU A 166 -12.08 -3.23 16.01
CA GLU A 166 -12.71 -4.55 16.10
C GLU A 166 -12.90 -5.19 14.72
N VAL A 167 -13.34 -4.42 13.74
CA VAL A 167 -13.52 -4.92 12.37
C VAL A 167 -12.19 -5.42 11.78
N GLN A 168 -11.13 -4.63 11.89
CA GLN A 168 -9.80 -5.02 11.37
C GLN A 168 -9.23 -6.23 12.11
N ARG A 169 -9.36 -6.29 13.44
CA ARG A 169 -8.93 -7.42 14.24
C ARG A 169 -9.66 -8.69 13.81
N ARG A 170 -11.00 -8.63 13.72
CA ARG A 170 -11.80 -9.78 13.31
C ARG A 170 -11.53 -10.21 11.87
N GLN A 171 -11.28 -9.30 10.95
CA GLN A 171 -10.85 -9.65 9.60
C GLN A 171 -9.55 -10.48 9.57
N MET A 172 -8.68 -10.36 10.57
CA MET A 172 -7.48 -11.18 10.70
C MET A 172 -7.76 -12.48 11.47
N THR A 173 -8.36 -12.33 12.65
CA THR A 173 -8.43 -13.42 13.64
C THR A 173 -9.56 -14.42 13.38
N THR A 174 -10.52 -14.12 12.51
CA THR A 174 -11.58 -15.07 12.13
C THR A 174 -11.23 -15.95 10.92
N VAL A 175 -10.03 -15.80 10.36
CA VAL A 175 -9.55 -16.66 9.29
C VAL A 175 -9.06 -17.97 9.88
N ASP A 176 -9.84 -19.04 9.63
CA ASP A 176 -9.47 -20.42 10.00
C ASP A 176 -8.72 -21.06 8.81
N SER A 177 -7.40 -21.13 8.92
CA SER A 177 -6.56 -21.75 7.89
C SER A 177 -5.28 -22.29 8.51
N PHE A 178 -4.86 -23.48 8.06
CA PHE A 178 -3.72 -24.24 8.59
C PHE A 178 -2.39 -23.47 8.54
N ASN A 179 -2.28 -22.46 7.70
CA ASN A 179 -1.05 -21.69 7.46
C ASN A 179 -1.15 -20.22 7.93
N VAL A 180 -2.21 -19.87 8.68
CA VAL A 180 -2.44 -18.51 9.16
C VAL A 180 -2.36 -18.47 10.68
N HIS A 181 -1.47 -17.64 11.20
CA HIS A 181 -1.23 -17.50 12.63
C HIS A 181 -1.28 -16.03 13.04
N ASN A 182 -2.22 -15.69 13.93
CA ASN A 182 -2.35 -14.35 14.49
C ASN A 182 -1.78 -14.32 15.92
N VAL A 183 -0.95 -13.32 16.19
CA VAL A 183 -0.31 -13.16 17.49
C VAL A 183 -0.62 -11.76 18.06
N ALA A 184 -1.41 -11.76 19.15
CA ALA A 184 -1.71 -10.54 19.89
C ALA A 184 -0.60 -10.27 20.91
N ILE A 185 0.19 -9.21 20.72
CA ILE A 185 1.29 -8.82 21.59
C ILE A 185 0.81 -7.87 22.68
N GLU A 186 1.22 -8.11 23.92
CA GLU A 186 1.01 -7.21 25.04
C GLU A 186 1.93 -6.00 24.93
N GLY A 187 1.56 -5.03 24.07
CA GLY A 187 2.38 -3.88 23.73
C GLY A 187 1.71 -2.92 22.76
N THR A 188 2.53 -2.12 22.12
CA THR A 188 2.16 -1.16 21.08
C THR A 188 2.41 -1.73 19.68
N PHE A 189 2.02 -0.99 18.65
CA PHE A 189 2.37 -1.34 17.27
C PHE A 189 3.88 -1.25 17.03
N ASP A 190 4.55 -0.27 17.66
CA ASP A 190 6.00 -0.13 17.56
C ASP A 190 6.73 -1.33 18.19
N ASP A 191 6.22 -1.85 19.32
CA ASP A 191 6.75 -3.09 19.93
C ASP A 191 6.64 -4.27 18.96
N CYS A 192 5.50 -4.42 18.28
CA CYS A 192 5.32 -5.46 17.25
C CYS A 192 6.32 -5.30 16.11
N GLN A 193 6.54 -4.06 15.65
CA GLN A 193 7.52 -3.78 14.59
C GLN A 193 8.94 -4.09 15.02
N ASP A 194 9.30 -3.75 16.26
CA ASP A 194 10.65 -3.98 16.79
C ASP A 194 10.94 -5.48 16.96
N LEU A 195 9.97 -6.27 17.40
CA LEU A 195 10.07 -7.74 17.40
C LEU A 195 10.30 -8.29 15.99
N VAL A 196 9.54 -7.82 14.98
CA VAL A 196 9.72 -8.25 13.58
C VAL A 196 11.11 -7.84 13.07
N LYS A 197 11.54 -6.59 13.29
CA LYS A 197 12.89 -6.13 12.90
C LYS A 197 13.99 -6.97 13.54
N ALA A 198 13.86 -7.30 14.83
CA ALA A 198 14.84 -8.12 15.55
C ALA A 198 14.94 -9.52 14.95
N MET A 199 13.80 -10.16 14.59
CA MET A 199 13.79 -11.47 13.91
C MET A 199 14.46 -11.41 12.53
N PHE A 200 14.23 -10.35 11.74
CA PHE A 200 14.86 -10.18 10.42
C PHE A 200 16.35 -9.86 10.50
N ASN A 201 16.82 -9.20 11.57
CA ASN A 201 18.22 -8.90 11.81
C ASN A 201 19.02 -10.11 12.31
N ASP A 202 18.36 -11.11 12.86
CA ASP A 202 18.97 -12.39 13.20
C ASP A 202 19.14 -13.24 11.93
N LEU A 203 20.34 -13.19 11.34
CA LEU A 203 20.63 -13.83 10.05
C LEU A 203 20.49 -15.35 10.08
N GLU A 204 20.80 -16.00 11.20
CA GLU A 204 20.67 -17.47 11.34
C GLU A 204 19.19 -17.84 11.41
N TYR A 205 18.41 -17.13 12.22
CA TYR A 205 16.98 -17.30 12.35
C TYR A 205 16.26 -17.04 11.02
N ARG A 206 16.57 -15.92 10.37
CA ARG A 206 16.04 -15.54 9.05
C ARG A 206 16.29 -16.63 8.00
N LYS A 207 17.50 -17.18 7.94
CA LYS A 207 17.85 -18.25 6.99
C LYS A 207 17.16 -19.56 7.33
N LYS A 208 17.12 -19.93 8.61
CA LYS A 208 16.49 -21.17 9.09
C LYS A 208 15.02 -21.27 8.70
N LEU A 209 14.28 -20.17 8.85
CA LEU A 209 12.85 -20.10 8.57
C LEU A 209 12.53 -19.54 7.19
N LYS A 210 13.54 -19.19 6.37
CA LYS A 210 13.36 -18.49 5.09
C LYS A 210 12.34 -17.34 5.26
N LEU A 211 12.63 -16.41 6.19
CA LEU A 211 11.69 -15.35 6.50
C LEU A 211 11.46 -14.41 5.31
N GLY A 212 10.20 -14.21 4.99
CA GLY A 212 9.74 -13.24 4.00
C GLY A 212 8.86 -12.15 4.62
N ALA A 213 8.74 -11.05 3.92
CA ALA A 213 7.91 -9.92 4.34
C ALA A 213 6.90 -9.53 3.25
N VAL A 214 5.67 -9.23 3.67
CA VAL A 214 4.59 -8.72 2.78
C VAL A 214 4.30 -7.28 3.15
N ASN A 215 5.32 -6.43 3.07
CA ASN A 215 5.21 -5.02 3.43
C ASN A 215 5.01 -4.12 2.20
N SER A 216 4.77 -2.82 2.44
CA SER A 216 4.52 -1.83 1.38
C SER A 216 5.68 -1.61 0.42
N ILE A 217 6.86 -2.16 0.72
CA ILE A 217 8.09 -1.93 -0.03
C ILE A 217 8.34 -2.93 -1.16
N ASN A 218 7.63 -4.06 -1.20
CA ASN A 218 7.77 -5.02 -2.28
C ASN A 218 7.38 -4.39 -3.63
N TRP A 219 8.25 -4.51 -4.64
CA TRP A 219 8.00 -3.90 -5.96
C TRP A 219 6.70 -4.40 -6.61
N ALA A 220 6.38 -5.68 -6.48
CA ALA A 220 5.16 -6.23 -7.05
C ALA A 220 3.89 -5.54 -6.52
N ARG A 221 3.92 -4.99 -5.31
CA ARG A 221 2.83 -4.17 -4.79
C ARG A 221 2.70 -2.83 -5.49
N VAL A 222 3.81 -2.18 -5.80
CA VAL A 222 3.81 -0.93 -6.58
C VAL A 222 3.33 -1.21 -8.00
N MET A 223 3.85 -2.25 -8.63
CA MET A 223 3.47 -2.68 -9.98
C MET A 223 1.95 -2.89 -10.12
N ALA A 224 1.35 -3.64 -9.22
CA ALA A 224 -0.10 -3.88 -9.22
C ALA A 224 -0.92 -2.59 -9.05
N GLN A 225 -0.37 -1.59 -8.37
CA GLN A 225 -1.04 -0.31 -8.16
C GLN A 225 -0.92 0.64 -9.37
N ILE A 226 0.01 0.44 -10.28
CA ILE A 226 0.08 1.21 -11.54
C ILE A 226 -1.22 1.03 -12.34
N VAL A 227 -1.80 -0.17 -12.31
CA VAL A 227 -2.95 -0.57 -13.13
C VAL A 227 -4.14 0.38 -12.98
N TYR A 228 -4.55 0.69 -11.77
CA TYR A 228 -5.75 1.52 -11.58
C TYR A 228 -5.55 2.99 -11.96
N TYR A 229 -4.33 3.51 -12.01
CA TYR A 229 -4.05 4.83 -12.60
C TYR A 229 -4.30 4.82 -14.10
N VAL A 230 -3.89 3.75 -14.77
CA VAL A 230 -4.13 3.55 -16.20
C VAL A 230 -5.62 3.39 -16.46
N VAL A 231 -6.30 2.49 -15.75
CA VAL A 231 -7.76 2.27 -15.87
C VAL A 231 -8.55 3.57 -15.68
N ALA A 232 -8.18 4.41 -14.69
CA ALA A 232 -8.85 5.69 -14.48
C ALA A 232 -8.69 6.61 -15.70
N SER A 233 -7.49 6.69 -16.26
CA SER A 233 -7.22 7.54 -17.43
C SER A 233 -7.97 7.05 -18.68
N GLU A 234 -8.00 5.73 -18.93
CA GLU A 234 -8.76 5.14 -20.04
C GLU A 234 -10.25 5.46 -19.94
N ARG A 235 -10.85 5.28 -18.75
CA ARG A 235 -12.27 5.59 -18.51
C ARG A 235 -12.61 7.08 -18.64
N LEU A 236 -11.65 7.97 -18.42
CA LEU A 236 -11.81 9.40 -18.61
C LEU A 236 -11.46 9.87 -20.04
N GLY A 237 -11.19 8.95 -20.94
CA GLY A 237 -11.17 9.18 -22.36
C GLY A 237 -9.91 8.81 -23.13
N SER A 238 -8.77 8.54 -22.53
CA SER A 238 -7.58 7.84 -23.01
C SER A 238 -6.35 8.15 -22.14
N HIS A 239 -5.31 7.32 -22.22
CA HIS A 239 -4.03 7.51 -21.52
C HIS A 239 -3.28 8.81 -21.90
N ASP A 240 -3.57 9.40 -23.06
CA ASP A 240 -2.99 10.65 -23.53
C ASP A 240 -3.63 11.89 -22.90
N LYS A 241 -4.87 11.78 -22.40
CA LYS A 241 -5.54 12.90 -21.75
C LYS A 241 -4.99 13.13 -20.35
N PRO A 242 -4.81 14.41 -19.96
CA PRO A 242 -4.30 14.72 -18.64
C PRO A 242 -5.31 14.35 -17.55
N VAL A 243 -4.83 13.65 -16.50
CA VAL A 243 -5.61 13.36 -15.28
C VAL A 243 -4.74 13.69 -14.07
N ILE A 244 -5.30 14.45 -13.14
CA ILE A 244 -4.67 14.72 -11.83
C ILE A 244 -5.15 13.64 -10.85
N PHE A 245 -4.26 13.14 -10.01
CA PHE A 245 -4.65 12.19 -8.96
C PHE A 245 -4.42 12.77 -7.57
N SER A 246 -5.45 12.66 -6.73
CA SER A 246 -5.40 12.99 -5.31
C SER A 246 -5.29 11.70 -4.50
N VAL A 247 -4.19 11.54 -3.77
CA VAL A 247 -3.82 10.27 -3.15
C VAL A 247 -3.64 10.42 -1.65
N PRO A 248 -4.53 9.82 -0.83
CA PRO A 248 -4.30 9.68 0.60
C PRO A 248 -2.99 8.93 0.86
N THR A 249 -2.04 9.57 1.53
CA THR A 249 -0.67 9.09 1.52
C THR A 249 -0.07 8.97 2.92
N GLY A 250 0.32 7.73 3.28
CA GLY A 250 1.21 7.43 4.42
C GLY A 250 2.56 6.93 3.89
N ASN A 251 2.71 5.62 3.69
CA ASN A 251 3.96 4.97 3.24
C ASN A 251 4.39 5.26 1.80
N PHE A 252 3.76 6.19 1.11
CA PHE A 252 4.09 6.65 -0.25
C PHE A 252 3.96 5.60 -1.37
N GLY A 253 3.60 4.37 -1.07
CA GLY A 253 3.53 3.28 -2.06
C GLY A 253 2.51 3.55 -3.16
N ASN A 254 1.30 3.97 -2.76
CA ASN A 254 0.20 4.27 -3.68
C ASN A 254 0.55 5.45 -4.61
N VAL A 255 0.92 6.60 -4.07
CA VAL A 255 1.26 7.77 -4.89
C VAL A 255 2.53 7.55 -5.71
N PHE A 256 3.48 6.72 -5.25
CA PHE A 256 4.63 6.31 -6.05
C PHE A 256 4.22 5.45 -7.24
N ALA A 257 3.18 4.63 -7.13
CA ALA A 257 2.63 3.91 -8.29
C ALA A 257 2.08 4.87 -9.36
N GLY A 258 1.45 5.98 -8.96
CA GLY A 258 1.08 7.06 -9.88
C GLY A 258 2.29 7.73 -10.55
N HIS A 259 3.38 7.94 -9.79
CA HIS A 259 4.64 8.42 -10.36
C HIS A 259 5.26 7.41 -11.35
N ALA A 260 5.22 6.12 -11.02
CA ALA A 260 5.67 5.06 -11.91
C ALA A 260 4.83 5.01 -13.20
N ALA A 261 3.49 5.11 -13.10
CA ALA A 261 2.59 5.20 -14.24
C ALA A 261 2.97 6.38 -15.17
N ARG A 262 3.24 7.55 -14.58
CA ARG A 262 3.71 8.74 -15.34
C ARG A 262 5.05 8.48 -16.02
N ASN A 263 6.00 7.84 -15.35
CA ASN A 263 7.30 7.52 -15.94
C ASN A 263 7.19 6.47 -17.06
N CYS A 264 6.16 5.66 -17.02
CA CYS A 264 5.80 4.73 -18.10
C CYS A 264 5.05 5.39 -19.27
N GLY A 265 4.72 6.68 -19.18
CA GLY A 265 4.11 7.45 -20.28
C GLY A 265 2.68 7.91 -20.05
N LEU A 266 2.03 7.55 -18.91
CA LEU A 266 0.69 8.04 -18.60
C LEU A 266 0.69 9.56 -18.37
N ASN A 267 -0.25 10.28 -18.98
CA ASN A 267 -0.32 11.73 -18.86
C ASN A 267 -0.89 12.16 -17.50
N ILE A 268 -0.03 12.19 -16.49
CA ILE A 268 -0.34 12.68 -15.14
C ILE A 268 0.39 14.00 -14.91
N PRO A 269 -0.22 15.15 -15.18
CA PRO A 269 0.44 16.45 -14.99
C PRO A 269 0.73 16.74 -13.52
N LYS A 270 -0.10 16.23 -12.61
CA LYS A 270 0.07 16.49 -11.18
C LYS A 270 -0.40 15.34 -10.29
N LEU A 271 0.36 15.09 -9.23
CA LEU A 271 0.01 14.21 -8.11
C LEU A 271 -0.18 15.05 -6.84
N LEU A 272 -1.34 14.93 -6.23
CA LEU A 272 -1.66 15.59 -4.96
C LEU A 272 -1.42 14.60 -3.83
N VAL A 273 -0.46 14.92 -2.97
CA VAL A 273 -0.17 14.15 -1.75
C VAL A 273 -1.08 14.67 -0.66
N ALA A 274 -2.04 13.86 -0.26
CA ALA A 274 -3.02 14.21 0.75
C ALA A 274 -2.64 13.54 2.09
N SER A 275 -2.34 14.35 3.09
CA SER A 275 -1.91 13.93 4.44
C SER A 275 -2.96 14.32 5.48
N ASN A 276 -2.97 13.59 6.61
CA ASN A 276 -3.62 14.05 7.83
C ASN A 276 -2.68 15.01 8.60
N LYS A 277 -2.89 15.20 9.88
CA LYS A 277 -2.07 16.08 10.71
C LYS A 277 -0.58 15.66 10.80
N ASN A 278 -0.28 14.40 10.45
CA ASN A 278 1.09 13.93 10.30
C ASN A 278 1.57 14.24 8.86
N ASP A 279 1.99 15.45 8.63
CA ASP A 279 2.07 16.06 7.30
C ASP A 279 3.50 16.18 6.73
N ILE A 280 4.46 15.37 7.20
CA ILE A 280 5.85 15.40 6.74
C ILE A 280 6.01 15.34 5.21
N LEU A 281 5.15 14.55 4.53
CA LEU A 281 5.14 14.50 3.07
C LEU A 281 4.62 15.78 2.45
N THR A 282 3.56 16.37 3.00
CA THR A 282 3.04 17.67 2.58
C THR A 282 4.10 18.76 2.73
N GLN A 283 4.85 18.76 3.83
CA GLN A 283 5.98 19.67 4.03
C GLN A 283 7.03 19.48 2.95
N PHE A 284 7.41 18.23 2.64
CA PHE A 284 8.40 17.93 1.60
C PHE A 284 7.97 18.48 0.23
N PHE A 285 6.76 18.20 -0.23
CA PHE A 285 6.32 18.62 -1.54
C PHE A 285 6.11 20.14 -1.67
N ASN A 286 5.82 20.83 -0.57
CA ASN A 286 5.63 22.28 -0.58
C ASN A 286 6.94 23.06 -0.33
N SER A 287 7.81 22.59 0.59
CA SER A 287 9.00 23.31 1.01
C SER A 287 10.33 22.64 0.63
N ALA A 288 10.30 21.39 0.18
CA ALA A 288 11.47 20.54 -0.04
C ALA A 288 12.24 20.20 1.26
N GLU A 289 11.52 20.22 2.38
CA GLU A 289 12.06 19.95 3.70
C GLU A 289 11.25 18.86 4.40
N MET A 290 11.91 17.95 5.09
CA MET A 290 11.31 16.96 5.98
C MET A 290 11.85 17.17 7.38
N LYS A 291 10.94 17.26 8.34
CA LYS A 291 11.28 17.32 9.76
C LYS A 291 10.42 16.32 10.50
N ILE A 292 11.06 15.43 11.24
CA ILE A 292 10.36 14.45 12.09
C ILE A 292 9.79 15.20 13.30
N ASP A 293 8.49 15.10 13.46
CA ASP A 293 7.77 15.55 14.63
C ASP A 293 7.17 14.35 15.39
N GLU A 294 6.53 14.58 16.51
CA GLU A 294 5.82 13.53 17.25
C GLU A 294 4.60 13.06 16.43
N VAL A 295 4.38 11.74 16.38
CA VAL A 295 3.22 11.17 15.71
C VAL A 295 1.95 11.52 16.48
N VAL A 296 1.00 12.16 15.82
CA VAL A 296 -0.31 12.50 16.38
C VAL A 296 -1.33 11.44 15.95
N PRO A 297 -1.96 10.70 16.87
CA PRO A 297 -3.05 9.79 16.53
C PRO A 297 -4.23 10.54 15.93
N THR A 298 -4.75 10.04 14.78
CA THR A 298 -5.86 10.65 14.05
C THR A 298 -6.97 9.64 13.73
N LEU A 299 -8.05 10.11 13.11
CA LEU A 299 -9.12 9.25 12.57
C LEU A 299 -8.69 8.44 11.34
N SER A 300 -7.59 8.80 10.69
CA SER A 300 -7.01 8.09 9.53
C SER A 300 -5.67 7.41 9.86
N PRO A 301 -5.67 6.39 10.74
CA PRO A 301 -4.46 5.86 11.37
C PRO A 301 -3.44 5.22 10.41
N SER A 302 -3.83 4.83 9.20
CA SER A 302 -2.88 4.31 8.20
C SER A 302 -1.92 5.39 7.67
N MET A 303 -2.17 6.66 7.99
CA MET A 303 -1.35 7.82 7.62
C MET A 303 -0.63 8.45 8.82
N ASP A 304 -0.77 7.89 10.04
CA ASP A 304 -0.12 8.36 11.27
C ASP A 304 1.35 7.91 11.28
N ILE A 305 2.16 8.51 10.42
CA ILE A 305 3.58 8.20 10.26
C ILE A 305 4.41 9.45 10.05
N GLN A 306 5.70 9.40 10.44
CA GLN A 306 6.69 10.43 10.20
C GLN A 306 7.82 9.98 9.27
N ILE A 307 7.94 8.68 9.00
CA ILE A 307 8.93 8.12 8.07
C ILE A 307 8.20 7.31 7.01
N SER A 308 8.23 7.81 5.78
CA SER A 308 7.54 7.20 4.64
C SER A 308 8.50 6.32 3.84
N SER A 309 8.31 5.00 3.88
CA SER A 309 9.27 4.03 3.36
C SER A 309 9.49 4.12 1.84
N ASN A 310 8.43 4.34 1.03
CA ASN A 310 8.58 4.37 -0.42
C ASN A 310 9.02 5.74 -0.98
N LEU A 311 9.10 6.78 -0.16
CA LEU A 311 9.63 8.07 -0.60
C LEU A 311 11.08 7.95 -1.10
N GLU A 312 11.83 6.99 -0.59
CA GLU A 312 13.19 6.70 -1.03
C GLU A 312 13.29 6.41 -2.53
N ARG A 313 12.28 5.71 -3.10
CA ARG A 313 12.23 5.47 -4.54
C ARG A 313 12.08 6.76 -5.35
N PHE A 314 11.27 7.68 -4.87
CA PHE A 314 11.10 8.99 -5.51
C PHE A 314 12.36 9.85 -5.39
N ILE A 315 13.00 9.87 -4.22
CA ILE A 315 14.28 10.57 -4.02
C ILE A 315 15.37 9.99 -4.93
N PHE A 316 15.39 8.68 -5.14
CA PHE A 316 16.32 8.03 -6.06
C PHE A 316 16.17 8.57 -7.50
N GLU A 317 14.93 8.68 -8.00
CA GLU A 317 14.68 9.30 -9.30
C GLU A 317 15.08 10.78 -9.35
N LEU A 318 14.79 11.56 -8.30
CA LEU A 318 15.18 12.98 -8.21
C LEU A 318 16.70 13.19 -8.26
N PHE A 319 17.45 12.24 -7.68
CA PHE A 319 18.92 12.26 -7.71
C PHE A 319 19.52 11.54 -8.92
N GLU A 320 18.72 11.37 -10.00
CA GLU A 320 19.17 10.76 -11.26
C GLU A 320 19.78 9.36 -11.04
N ARG A 321 19.18 8.63 -10.10
CA ARG A 321 19.54 7.26 -9.68
C ARG A 321 20.92 7.14 -9.03
N ASP A 322 21.43 8.23 -8.44
CA ASP A 322 22.64 8.23 -7.64
C ASP A 322 22.37 7.65 -6.23
N GLY A 323 22.65 6.35 -6.07
CA GLY A 323 22.39 5.62 -4.82
C GLY A 323 23.24 6.10 -3.64
N GLU A 324 24.42 6.68 -3.87
CA GLU A 324 25.26 7.26 -2.81
C GLU A 324 24.62 8.52 -2.21
N LYS A 325 24.09 9.40 -3.06
CA LYS A 325 23.36 10.59 -2.61
C LYS A 325 22.11 10.23 -1.81
N VAL A 326 21.37 9.19 -2.27
CA VAL A 326 20.19 8.69 -1.54
C VAL A 326 20.59 8.19 -0.16
N ARG A 327 21.64 7.36 -0.04
CA ARG A 327 22.15 6.84 1.22
C ARG A 327 22.50 7.98 2.16
N ASN A 328 23.34 8.92 1.72
CA ASN A 328 23.79 10.05 2.51
C ASN A 328 22.63 10.92 3.01
N LEU A 329 21.60 11.15 2.18
CA LEU A 329 20.40 11.91 2.57
C LEU A 329 19.63 11.20 3.69
N PHE A 330 19.33 9.88 3.53
CA PHE A 330 18.56 9.16 4.53
C PHE A 330 19.34 8.84 5.81
N GLU A 331 20.66 8.67 5.75
CA GLU A 331 21.51 8.58 6.95
C GLU A 331 21.48 9.90 7.74
N LYS A 332 21.65 11.03 7.06
CA LYS A 332 21.51 12.35 7.68
C LYS A 332 20.12 12.54 8.28
N PHE A 333 19.07 12.23 7.54
CA PHE A 333 17.69 12.34 8.02
C PHE A 333 17.43 11.53 9.28
N ARG A 334 17.96 10.29 9.36
CA ARG A 334 17.84 9.45 10.56
C ARG A 334 18.60 9.98 11.77
N LEU A 335 19.75 10.61 11.53
CA LEU A 335 20.62 11.14 12.61
C LEU A 335 20.11 12.48 13.14
N GLU A 336 19.68 13.37 12.25
CA GLU A 336 19.36 14.76 12.59
C GLU A 336 17.84 14.99 12.77
N GLY A 337 16.98 14.05 12.33
CA GLY A 337 15.53 14.19 12.34
C GLY A 337 14.99 15.22 11.33
N ASN A 338 15.87 15.84 10.56
CA ASN A 338 15.48 16.79 9.53
C ASN A 338 16.39 16.69 8.30
N VAL A 339 15.87 17.04 7.14
CA VAL A 339 16.63 17.16 5.90
C VAL A 339 15.93 18.13 4.96
N LYS A 340 16.73 18.88 4.20
CA LYS A 340 16.27 19.76 3.13
C LYS A 340 17.03 19.43 1.87
N VAL A 341 16.32 19.32 0.75
CA VAL A 341 16.96 19.20 -0.56
C VAL A 341 17.12 20.59 -1.21
N ASP A 342 18.12 20.69 -2.09
CA ASP A 342 18.47 21.95 -2.74
C ASP A 342 17.36 22.47 -3.66
N SER A 343 17.40 23.78 -3.96
CA SER A 343 16.44 24.47 -4.82
C SER A 343 16.31 23.83 -6.21
N ASP A 344 17.42 23.37 -6.77
CA ASP A 344 17.48 22.75 -8.09
C ASP A 344 16.74 21.39 -8.11
N ILE A 345 16.85 20.63 -7.02
CA ILE A 345 16.08 19.40 -6.83
C ILE A 345 14.61 19.71 -6.64
N LYS A 346 14.27 20.74 -5.83
CA LYS A 346 12.88 21.21 -5.67
C LYS A 346 12.25 21.58 -7.02
N ALA A 347 12.97 22.28 -7.87
CA ALA A 347 12.48 22.70 -9.20
C ALA A 347 12.07 21.51 -10.10
N LYS A 348 12.70 20.32 -9.93
CA LYS A 348 12.36 19.11 -10.69
C LYS A 348 10.96 18.57 -10.42
N PHE A 349 10.38 18.86 -9.25
CA PHE A 349 9.08 18.29 -8.88
C PHE A 349 7.99 19.33 -8.55
N SER A 350 8.33 20.58 -8.25
CA SER A 350 7.37 21.58 -7.74
C SER A 350 6.17 21.86 -8.66
N ASN A 351 6.30 21.67 -9.98
CA ASN A 351 5.21 21.86 -10.92
C ASN A 351 4.28 20.66 -11.06
N SER A 352 4.78 19.46 -10.76
CA SER A 352 4.07 18.19 -10.96
C SER A 352 3.60 17.52 -9.67
N TRP A 353 3.83 18.15 -8.52
CA TRP A 353 3.42 17.68 -7.20
C TRP A 353 2.87 18.82 -6.35
N ALA A 354 1.93 18.50 -5.48
CA ALA A 354 1.44 19.43 -4.45
C ALA A 354 1.06 18.63 -3.18
N GLY A 355 1.36 19.18 -2.01
CA GLY A 355 0.99 18.61 -0.71
C GLY A 355 -0.18 19.36 -0.08
N TYR A 356 -1.11 18.62 0.53
CA TYR A 356 -2.25 19.12 1.29
C TYR A 356 -2.35 18.34 2.60
N SER A 357 -2.69 19.02 3.69
CA SER A 357 -2.93 18.36 4.98
C SER A 357 -4.20 18.89 5.64
N PHE A 358 -4.90 18.01 6.36
CA PHE A 358 -6.19 18.30 6.99
C PHE A 358 -6.25 17.66 8.37
N ASP A 359 -6.98 18.30 9.27
CA ASP A 359 -7.23 17.79 10.61
C ASP A 359 -8.51 16.94 10.68
N ASP A 360 -8.74 16.32 11.85
CA ASP A 360 -9.88 15.44 12.06
C ASP A 360 -11.23 16.15 11.97
N GLU A 361 -11.32 17.45 12.31
CA GLU A 361 -12.56 18.21 12.21
C GLU A 361 -12.93 18.47 10.76
N GLU A 362 -11.95 18.78 9.91
CA GLU A 362 -12.13 18.93 8.47
C GLU A 362 -12.55 17.60 7.83
N VAL A 363 -11.94 16.50 8.27
CA VAL A 363 -12.26 15.13 7.80
C VAL A 363 -13.71 14.76 8.18
N VAL A 364 -14.11 14.95 9.44
CA VAL A 364 -15.48 14.67 9.91
C VAL A 364 -16.50 15.49 9.13
N LYS A 365 -16.24 16.78 8.93
CA LYS A 365 -17.11 17.67 8.16
C LYS A 365 -17.21 17.24 6.68
N CYS A 366 -16.12 16.76 6.09
CA CYS A 366 -16.12 16.24 4.73
C CYS A 366 -16.99 14.98 4.61
N ILE A 367 -16.86 14.03 5.52
CA ILE A 367 -17.68 12.79 5.55
C ILE A 367 -19.16 13.15 5.67
N SER A 368 -19.52 14.03 6.60
CA SER A 368 -20.90 14.47 6.82
C SER A 368 -21.50 15.17 5.59
N SER A 369 -20.80 16.18 5.05
CA SER A 369 -21.27 16.92 3.88
C SER A 369 -21.39 16.06 2.62
N GLN A 370 -20.48 15.08 2.43
CA GLN A 370 -20.55 14.18 1.29
C GLN A 370 -21.76 13.22 1.40
N ALA A 371 -21.98 12.67 2.58
CA ALA A 371 -23.15 11.82 2.84
C ALA A 371 -24.47 12.57 2.64
N GLU A 372 -24.54 13.83 3.08
CA GLU A 372 -25.74 14.68 2.91
C GLU A 372 -26.00 15.03 1.43
N SER A 373 -24.95 15.31 0.65
CA SER A 373 -25.10 15.78 -0.73
C SER A 373 -25.37 14.68 -1.74
N SER A 374 -24.76 13.49 -1.56
CA SER A 374 -24.81 12.40 -2.56
C SER A 374 -25.22 11.03 -1.98
N GLY A 375 -25.33 10.89 -0.66
CA GLY A 375 -25.51 9.60 0.00
C GLY A 375 -24.25 8.73 0.08
N ILE A 376 -23.11 9.18 -0.48
CA ILE A 376 -21.85 8.46 -0.46
C ILE A 376 -21.15 8.70 0.88
N ILE A 377 -20.88 7.62 1.60
CA ILE A 377 -20.15 7.65 2.88
C ILE A 377 -18.67 7.38 2.60
N LEU A 378 -17.82 8.33 2.99
CA LEU A 378 -16.36 8.20 2.87
C LEU A 378 -15.76 7.61 4.15
N ASP A 379 -14.69 6.82 4.02
CA ASP A 379 -13.78 6.56 5.14
C ASP A 379 -12.87 7.78 5.39
N PRO A 380 -12.26 7.90 6.59
CA PRO A 380 -11.48 9.09 6.92
C PRO A 380 -10.26 9.32 6.03
N HIS A 381 -9.65 8.27 5.47
CA HIS A 381 -8.51 8.43 4.55
C HIS A 381 -8.98 8.97 3.20
N SER A 382 -10.05 8.40 2.64
CA SER A 382 -10.65 8.87 1.39
C SER A 382 -11.13 10.32 1.51
N ALA A 383 -11.67 10.71 2.67
CA ALA A 383 -12.08 12.10 2.93
C ALA A 383 -10.89 13.07 2.84
N VAL A 384 -9.72 12.71 3.34
CA VAL A 384 -8.47 13.50 3.18
C VAL A 384 -8.13 13.70 1.69
N GLY A 385 -8.28 12.65 0.88
CA GLY A 385 -8.07 12.71 -0.56
C GLY A 385 -9.05 13.65 -1.27
N ILE A 386 -10.33 13.59 -0.93
CA ILE A 386 -11.37 14.46 -1.49
C ILE A 386 -11.14 15.93 -1.08
N LEU A 387 -10.78 16.18 0.18
CA LEU A 387 -10.42 17.54 0.64
C LEU A 387 -9.25 18.12 -0.16
N ALA A 388 -8.23 17.31 -0.45
CA ALA A 388 -7.10 17.75 -1.26
C ALA A 388 -7.51 18.04 -2.71
N ALA A 389 -8.36 17.21 -3.32
CA ALA A 389 -8.90 17.43 -4.66
C ALA A 389 -9.69 18.74 -4.74
N ARG A 390 -10.63 18.96 -3.80
CA ARG A 390 -11.43 20.19 -3.70
C ARG A 390 -10.56 21.42 -3.47
N SER A 391 -9.63 21.35 -2.50
CA SER A 391 -8.71 22.45 -2.22
C SER A 391 -7.79 22.79 -3.40
N HIS A 392 -7.45 21.81 -4.24
CA HIS A 392 -6.71 22.05 -5.47
C HIS A 392 -7.59 22.75 -6.50
N ARG A 393 -8.81 22.30 -6.70
CA ARG A 393 -9.81 22.88 -7.61
C ARG A 393 -10.13 24.33 -7.24
N ASP A 394 -10.35 24.63 -5.95
CA ASP A 394 -10.68 25.96 -5.44
C ASP A 394 -9.61 27.01 -5.74
N LYS A 395 -8.36 26.59 -5.86
CA LYS A 395 -7.24 27.45 -6.28
C LYS A 395 -7.26 27.78 -7.77
N GLN A 396 -8.22 27.25 -8.53
CA GLN A 396 -8.34 27.36 -9.99
C GLN A 396 -7.06 26.97 -10.75
N ILE A 397 -6.33 26.01 -10.19
CA ILE A 397 -5.18 25.40 -10.85
C ILE A 397 -5.69 24.26 -11.73
N ASP A 398 -5.44 24.34 -13.03
CA ASP A 398 -5.82 23.32 -14.02
C ASP A 398 -7.36 23.01 -13.99
N PRO A 399 -8.27 23.99 -14.09
CA PRO A 399 -9.70 23.82 -13.80
C PRO A 399 -10.41 22.83 -14.75
N GLU A 400 -9.89 22.63 -15.97
CA GLU A 400 -10.47 21.74 -16.99
C GLU A 400 -9.96 20.29 -16.89
N ILE A 401 -8.93 20.03 -16.07
CA ILE A 401 -8.36 18.70 -15.95
C ILE A 401 -9.10 17.90 -14.88
N PRO A 402 -9.61 16.70 -15.17
CA PRO A 402 -10.27 15.87 -14.16
C PRO A 402 -9.31 15.49 -13.04
N ILE A 403 -9.83 15.48 -11.81
CA ILE A 403 -9.11 15.01 -10.62
C ILE A 403 -9.73 13.71 -10.15
N VAL A 404 -8.95 12.65 -10.08
CA VAL A 404 -9.36 11.37 -9.50
C VAL A 404 -8.81 11.28 -8.08
N SER A 405 -9.69 11.22 -7.09
CA SER A 405 -9.34 10.91 -5.71
C SER A 405 -9.45 9.42 -5.44
N LEU A 406 -8.43 8.83 -4.83
CA LEU A 406 -8.41 7.40 -4.54
C LEU A 406 -9.08 7.10 -3.20
N ALA A 407 -10.19 6.34 -3.24
CA ALA A 407 -10.86 5.84 -2.04
C ALA A 407 -10.20 4.54 -1.58
N THR A 408 -9.47 4.62 -0.48
CA THR A 408 -8.52 3.58 -0.07
C THR A 408 -9.09 2.53 0.88
N ALA A 409 -10.26 2.78 1.49
CA ALA A 409 -10.93 1.84 2.37
C ALA A 409 -12.45 2.02 2.39
N HIS A 410 -13.16 0.94 2.69
CA HIS A 410 -14.60 1.00 2.94
C HIS A 410 -14.87 1.67 4.31
N PRO A 411 -15.89 2.56 4.41
CA PRO A 411 -16.18 3.29 5.65
C PRO A 411 -16.45 2.39 6.87
N ALA A 412 -16.99 1.21 6.68
CA ALA A 412 -17.25 0.25 7.78
C ALA A 412 -16.00 -0.22 8.54
N LYS A 413 -14.81 -0.04 7.97
CA LYS A 413 -13.55 -0.34 8.68
C LYS A 413 -13.19 0.67 9.77
N PHE A 414 -13.76 1.87 9.68
CA PHE A 414 -13.48 3.00 10.57
C PHE A 414 -14.76 3.53 11.22
N PRO A 415 -15.51 2.65 11.96
CA PRO A 415 -16.84 3.00 12.46
C PRO A 415 -16.84 4.23 13.36
N LYS A 416 -15.80 4.43 14.18
CA LYS A 416 -15.69 5.59 15.09
C LYS A 416 -15.65 6.93 14.33
N ALA A 417 -14.94 6.99 13.20
CA ALA A 417 -14.85 8.20 12.40
C ALA A 417 -16.20 8.52 11.74
N VAL A 418 -16.85 7.51 11.19
CA VAL A 418 -18.15 7.66 10.53
C VAL A 418 -19.26 7.94 11.54
N GLU A 419 -19.28 7.28 12.69
CA GLU A 419 -20.23 7.57 13.77
C GLU A 419 -20.10 9.02 14.29
N ARG A 420 -18.86 9.53 14.41
CA ARG A 420 -18.62 10.93 14.77
C ARG A 420 -19.18 11.89 13.74
N ALA A 421 -19.15 11.54 12.45
CA ALA A 421 -19.63 12.38 11.37
C ALA A 421 -21.15 12.29 11.15
N LEU A 422 -21.75 11.10 11.28
CA LEU A 422 -23.13 10.83 10.86
C LEU A 422 -24.06 10.45 12.03
N GLY A 423 -23.52 10.19 13.24
CA GLY A 423 -24.28 9.71 14.39
C GLY A 423 -24.65 8.22 14.34
N HIS A 424 -24.18 7.48 13.34
CA HIS A 424 -24.38 6.04 13.21
C HIS A 424 -23.20 5.38 12.49
N CYS A 425 -22.98 4.07 12.74
CA CYS A 425 -21.97 3.29 12.03
C CYS A 425 -22.49 2.82 10.67
N PRO A 426 -21.67 2.80 9.62
CA PRO A 426 -22.07 2.21 8.35
C PRO A 426 -22.17 0.69 8.47
N PRO A 427 -23.11 0.03 7.75
CA PRO A 427 -23.20 -1.43 7.76
C PRO A 427 -21.96 -2.06 7.12
N LEU A 428 -21.63 -3.26 7.59
CA LEU A 428 -20.68 -4.12 6.88
C LEU A 428 -21.33 -4.61 5.56
N PRO A 429 -20.57 -4.81 4.49
CA PRO A 429 -21.05 -5.50 3.30
C PRO A 429 -21.56 -6.92 3.62
N ASP A 430 -22.52 -7.42 2.82
CA ASP A 430 -23.21 -8.69 3.05
C ASP A 430 -22.26 -9.87 3.32
N ARG A 431 -21.15 -9.97 2.59
CA ARG A 431 -20.11 -11.01 2.78
C ARG A 431 -19.42 -11.00 4.15
N LEU A 432 -19.51 -9.91 4.87
CA LEU A 432 -18.94 -9.72 6.21
C LEU A 432 -20.01 -9.45 7.26
N ALA A 433 -21.30 -9.61 6.94
CA ALA A 433 -22.41 -9.33 7.88
C ALA A 433 -22.30 -10.16 9.16
N ASP A 434 -21.80 -11.37 9.08
CA ASP A 434 -21.59 -12.31 10.19
C ASP A 434 -20.21 -12.17 10.88
N LEU A 435 -19.38 -11.19 10.50
CA LEU A 435 -17.99 -11.04 10.98
C LEU A 435 -17.91 -10.99 12.52
N HIS A 436 -18.88 -10.36 13.17
CA HIS A 436 -18.93 -10.24 14.63
C HIS A 436 -19.33 -11.55 15.33
N GLU A 437 -19.89 -12.51 14.62
CA GLU A 437 -20.33 -13.81 15.14
C GLU A 437 -19.30 -14.92 14.92
N ARG A 438 -18.32 -14.71 13.99
CA ARG A 438 -17.28 -15.69 13.67
C ARG A 438 -16.34 -15.93 14.86
N PRO A 439 -15.91 -17.17 15.11
CA PRO A 439 -14.90 -17.45 16.14
C PRO A 439 -13.56 -16.82 15.75
N GLU A 440 -12.81 -16.40 16.77
CA GLU A 440 -11.49 -15.80 16.58
C GLU A 440 -10.37 -16.79 16.93
N PHE A 441 -9.33 -16.83 16.09
CA PHE A 441 -8.15 -17.70 16.22
C PHE A 441 -6.90 -16.82 16.34
N PHE A 442 -6.36 -16.70 17.54
CA PHE A 442 -5.11 -16.00 17.80
C PHE A 442 -4.45 -16.47 19.09
N THR A 443 -3.14 -16.27 19.19
CA THR A 443 -2.36 -16.53 20.40
C THR A 443 -1.98 -15.20 21.05
N GLN A 444 -2.16 -15.06 22.36
CA GLN A 444 -1.68 -13.88 23.09
C GLN A 444 -0.30 -14.17 23.68
N LEU A 445 0.66 -13.27 23.43
CA LEU A 445 2.04 -13.42 23.90
C LEU A 445 2.51 -12.11 24.55
N PRO A 446 3.46 -12.20 25.52
CA PRO A 446 4.14 -11.04 26.06
C PRO A 446 5.03 -10.39 24.98
N ASN A 447 5.43 -9.14 25.19
CA ASN A 447 6.44 -8.47 24.39
C ASN A 447 7.85 -8.99 24.76
N ASP A 448 8.12 -10.25 24.38
CA ASP A 448 9.39 -10.94 24.61
C ASP A 448 9.86 -11.61 23.32
N LEU A 449 11.06 -11.24 22.84
CA LEU A 449 11.58 -11.68 21.55
C LEU A 449 11.75 -13.20 21.46
N GLU A 450 12.27 -13.86 22.50
CA GLU A 450 12.54 -15.29 22.44
C GLU A 450 11.25 -16.10 22.48
N VAL A 451 10.27 -15.68 23.27
CA VAL A 451 8.94 -16.30 23.31
C VAL A 451 8.26 -16.19 21.93
N VAL A 452 8.34 -15.03 21.29
CA VAL A 452 7.76 -14.82 19.96
C VAL A 452 8.50 -15.60 18.89
N LYS A 453 9.86 -15.67 18.93
CA LYS A 453 10.66 -16.50 18.03
C LYS A 453 10.30 -17.97 18.12
N ASP A 454 10.18 -18.52 19.33
CA ASP A 454 9.80 -19.91 19.55
C ASP A 454 8.41 -20.21 18.99
N HIS A 455 7.48 -19.30 19.18
CA HIS A 455 6.14 -19.42 18.62
C HIS A 455 6.16 -19.42 17.08
N VAL A 456 6.90 -18.49 16.45
CA VAL A 456 7.04 -18.44 14.97
C VAL A 456 7.68 -19.75 14.45
N ILE A 457 8.67 -20.33 15.14
CA ILE A 457 9.23 -21.64 14.79
C ILE A 457 8.14 -22.72 14.81
N SER A 458 7.28 -22.72 15.82
CA SER A 458 6.20 -23.72 15.95
C SER A 458 5.11 -23.58 14.87
N CYS A 459 4.95 -22.39 14.31
CA CYS A 459 4.00 -22.09 13.23
C CYS A 459 4.56 -22.44 11.83
N SER A 460 5.88 -22.50 11.68
CA SER A 460 6.51 -22.70 10.38
C SER A 460 6.58 -24.18 9.99
N ARG A 461 6.04 -24.52 8.83
CA ARG A 461 6.05 -25.89 8.25
C ARG A 461 7.29 -26.17 7.36
N ILE A 462 8.32 -25.33 7.44
CA ILE A 462 9.50 -25.44 6.57
C ILE A 462 10.25 -26.77 6.72
N ASN A 463 10.11 -27.44 7.87
CA ASN A 463 10.79 -28.73 8.17
C ASN A 463 9.87 -29.94 7.98
N GLU A 464 8.65 -29.78 7.50
CA GLU A 464 7.68 -30.88 7.31
C GLU A 464 7.78 -31.53 5.92
N LYS A 465 8.76 -31.11 5.09
CA LYS A 465 9.01 -31.66 3.74
C LYS A 465 10.27 -32.50 3.67
#